data_79d59f424865ecb00d8f21d28931107d
#
_entry.id   79d59f424865ecb00d8f21d28931107d
#
_cell.length_a   1.000
_cell.length_b   1.000
_cell.length_c   1.000
_cell.angle_alpha   90.00
_cell.angle_beta   90.00
_cell.angle_gamma   90.00
#
_symmetry.space_group_name_H-M   'P 1'
#
loop_
_entity.id
_entity.type
_entity.pdbx_description
1 polymer ?
#
loop_
_entity_poly.entity_id
_entity_poly.type
_entity_poly.pdbx_seq_one_letter_code
_entity_poly.pdbx_strand_id
1 'polypeptide(L)'
;MTQLWLKMTACDLGRGIDNGSISPLALVKTYINAIKKHPLQNEIYTNVSSLRALKEAEQAEVRAKNNTRLSLLDGVPISWKDLFDSKDINTEAGTLLLSGRVPQSDAVVLQHATKAGLVCLGKTHMSELAFSGLGLNPMTKTTPCINNLDAVSGGSSSGAAGSVAFNLASIGIGSDTGGSVRVPAAWNDLVGLKTTSGDISLEGVVPLCPKFDTIGPLCRNVEDASVIYSILKNKDYTPIKSPKSLQLLRLEGITEEGIENLPLMAFNDACAKISGKDIKITKDRFPILEKLLSLSAIIYTFEAYQVWGKVLEKEGEKMYPEILNRFMAGKNYSQNEYKDAWTIVNNIRAKWINFTQEFDAVILPTSPILPPNKSKLLSNSSYY
;
A
#
# COMPACT_ATOMS: atom_id res chain seq x y z
N MET A 1 10.04 -19.47 -21.21
CA MET A 1 10.61 -19.47 -19.87
C MET A 1 10.49 -18.10 -19.19
N THR A 2 10.94 -17.02 -19.79
CA THR A 2 10.97 -15.67 -19.16
C THR A 2 9.60 -15.10 -18.79
N GLN A 3 8.53 -15.41 -19.52
CA GLN A 3 7.17 -14.97 -19.16
C GLN A 3 6.62 -15.61 -17.86
N LEU A 4 7.13 -16.79 -17.47
CA LEU A 4 6.78 -17.41 -16.21
C LEU A 4 7.29 -16.61 -15.01
N TRP A 5 8.46 -15.99 -15.13
CA TRP A 5 9.04 -15.16 -14.06
C TRP A 5 8.15 -14.01 -13.61
N LEU A 6 7.37 -13.42 -14.52
CA LEU A 6 6.46 -12.32 -14.21
C LEU A 6 5.34 -12.72 -13.21
N LYS A 7 5.01 -14.02 -13.16
CA LYS A 7 3.96 -14.57 -12.29
C LYS A 7 4.49 -15.19 -11.00
N MET A 8 5.82 -15.36 -10.88
CA MET A 8 6.44 -15.93 -9.69
C MET A 8 6.34 -14.98 -8.50
N THR A 9 6.39 -15.53 -7.30
CA THR A 9 6.52 -14.75 -6.08
C THR A 9 7.91 -14.13 -5.99
N ALA A 10 8.09 -13.07 -5.21
CA ALA A 10 9.38 -12.42 -5.08
C ALA A 10 10.42 -13.35 -4.44
N CYS A 11 9.99 -14.13 -3.44
CA CYS A 11 10.86 -15.12 -2.80
C CYS A 11 11.26 -16.24 -3.74
N ASP A 12 10.36 -16.71 -4.63
CA ASP A 12 10.70 -17.72 -5.64
C ASP A 12 11.68 -17.17 -6.68
N LEU A 13 11.50 -15.92 -7.10
CA LEU A 13 12.48 -15.23 -7.95
C LEU A 13 13.85 -15.16 -7.26
N GLY A 14 13.87 -14.78 -5.98
CA GLY A 14 15.07 -14.72 -5.17
C GLY A 14 15.77 -16.09 -5.03
N ARG A 15 15.01 -17.17 -4.81
CA ARG A 15 15.51 -18.56 -4.81
C ARG A 15 16.04 -18.99 -6.18
N GLY A 16 15.36 -18.57 -7.25
CA GLY A 16 15.82 -18.82 -8.62
C GLY A 16 17.12 -18.10 -8.96
N ILE A 17 17.33 -16.91 -8.42
CA ILE A 17 18.60 -16.18 -8.54
C ILE A 17 19.70 -16.91 -7.74
N ASP A 18 19.38 -17.36 -6.55
CA ASP A 18 20.32 -18.03 -5.65
C ASP A 18 20.89 -19.33 -6.23
N ASN A 19 20.03 -20.14 -6.83
CA ASN A 19 20.43 -21.39 -7.47
C ASN A 19 20.93 -21.23 -8.92
N GLY A 20 21.05 -20.00 -9.43
CA GLY A 20 21.56 -19.69 -10.75
C GLY A 20 20.60 -19.96 -11.92
N SER A 21 19.36 -20.37 -11.67
CA SER A 21 18.34 -20.60 -12.72
C SER A 21 17.75 -19.30 -13.29
N ILE A 22 17.89 -18.18 -12.57
CA ILE A 22 17.43 -16.85 -12.97
C ILE A 22 18.60 -15.85 -12.92
N SER A 23 18.91 -15.21 -14.04
CA SER A 23 19.82 -14.06 -14.09
C SER A 23 19.09 -12.81 -13.65
N PRO A 24 19.57 -12.04 -12.64
CA PRO A 24 19.01 -10.75 -12.25
C PRO A 24 18.85 -9.78 -13.43
N LEU A 25 19.85 -9.67 -14.27
CA LEU A 25 19.82 -8.79 -15.44
C LEU A 25 18.75 -9.21 -16.46
N ALA A 26 18.65 -10.52 -16.75
CA ALA A 26 17.61 -11.05 -17.64
C ALA A 26 16.20 -10.86 -17.05
N LEU A 27 16.06 -11.06 -15.74
CA LEU A 27 14.80 -10.85 -15.02
C LEU A 27 14.32 -9.40 -15.13
N VAL A 28 15.18 -8.44 -14.80
CA VAL A 28 14.84 -7.01 -14.87
C VAL A 28 14.54 -6.57 -16.30
N LYS A 29 15.31 -7.02 -17.31
CA LYS A 29 14.98 -6.78 -18.73
C LYS A 29 13.61 -7.33 -19.09
N THR A 30 13.22 -8.49 -18.55
CA THR A 30 11.90 -9.09 -18.79
C THR A 30 10.79 -8.21 -18.23
N TYR A 31 10.91 -7.71 -16.98
CA TYR A 31 9.94 -6.78 -16.40
C TYR A 31 9.86 -5.45 -17.14
N ILE A 32 10.99 -4.83 -17.48
CA ILE A 32 11.00 -3.57 -18.25
C ILE A 32 10.30 -3.76 -19.61
N ASN A 33 10.56 -4.87 -20.31
CA ASN A 33 9.91 -5.17 -21.57
C ASN A 33 8.41 -5.44 -21.41
N ALA A 34 8.01 -6.14 -20.34
CA ALA A 34 6.60 -6.37 -20.01
C ALA A 34 5.88 -5.04 -19.76
N ILE A 35 6.46 -4.15 -18.94
CA ILE A 35 5.92 -2.81 -18.67
C ILE A 35 5.75 -2.03 -19.98
N LYS A 36 6.80 -1.91 -20.80
CA LYS A 36 6.79 -1.13 -22.05
C LYS A 36 5.75 -1.61 -23.06
N LYS A 37 5.43 -2.90 -23.06
CA LYS A 37 4.46 -3.52 -23.99
C LYS A 37 3.04 -3.57 -23.44
N HIS A 38 2.86 -3.30 -22.16
CA HIS A 38 1.56 -3.43 -21.53
C HIS A 38 0.64 -2.27 -21.91
N PRO A 39 -0.61 -2.53 -22.36
CA PRO A 39 -1.53 -1.47 -22.81
C PRO A 39 -1.87 -0.47 -21.69
N LEU A 40 -1.83 -0.89 -20.43
CA LEU A 40 -2.11 -0.06 -19.26
C LEU A 40 -0.85 0.51 -18.60
N GLN A 41 0.30 0.53 -19.31
CA GLN A 41 1.54 1.05 -18.73
C GLN A 41 1.34 2.45 -18.13
N ASN A 42 0.74 3.36 -18.91
CA ASN A 42 0.57 4.76 -18.53
C ASN A 42 -0.48 5.00 -17.43
N GLU A 43 -1.34 4.02 -17.15
CA GLU A 43 -2.30 4.04 -16.05
C GLU A 43 -1.73 3.45 -14.76
N ILE A 44 -0.62 2.71 -14.86
CA ILE A 44 0.02 2.03 -13.72
C ILE A 44 1.29 2.77 -13.29
N TYR A 45 2.16 3.13 -14.22
CA TYR A 45 3.43 3.78 -13.94
C TYR A 45 3.41 5.27 -14.32
N THR A 46 3.88 6.12 -13.41
CA THR A 46 4.18 7.54 -13.71
C THR A 46 5.55 7.65 -14.37
N ASN A 47 6.49 6.80 -13.94
CA ASN A 47 7.86 6.77 -14.45
C ASN A 47 8.43 5.36 -14.38
N VAL A 48 9.11 4.92 -15.43
CA VAL A 48 9.86 3.64 -15.48
C VAL A 48 11.35 3.94 -15.45
N SER A 49 12.02 3.62 -14.35
CA SER A 49 13.43 3.93 -14.07
C SER A 49 14.39 2.97 -14.76
N SER A 50 14.22 2.75 -16.07
CA SER A 50 14.95 1.69 -16.82
C SER A 50 16.47 1.74 -16.65
N LEU A 51 17.08 2.94 -16.68
CA LEU A 51 18.54 3.10 -16.53
C LEU A 51 19.00 2.68 -15.13
N ARG A 52 18.31 3.16 -14.08
CA ARG A 52 18.58 2.79 -12.70
C ARG A 52 18.41 1.29 -12.50
N ALA A 53 17.28 0.74 -12.93
CA ALA A 53 16.95 -0.67 -12.77
C ALA A 53 17.99 -1.59 -13.44
N LEU A 54 18.46 -1.27 -14.65
CA LEU A 54 19.49 -2.04 -15.33
C LEU A 54 20.83 -1.98 -14.61
N LYS A 55 21.25 -0.81 -14.11
CA LYS A 55 22.48 -0.67 -13.33
C LYS A 55 22.44 -1.47 -12.02
N GLU A 56 21.32 -1.40 -11.29
CA GLU A 56 21.12 -2.18 -10.06
C GLU A 56 21.12 -3.70 -10.37
N ALA A 57 20.49 -4.11 -11.48
CA ALA A 57 20.46 -5.51 -11.91
C ALA A 57 21.84 -6.05 -12.33
N GLU A 58 22.66 -5.24 -13.01
CA GLU A 58 24.05 -5.58 -13.36
C GLU A 58 24.89 -5.82 -12.10
N GLN A 59 24.74 -4.99 -11.08
CA GLN A 59 25.41 -5.16 -9.80
C GLN A 59 24.95 -6.44 -9.08
N ALA A 60 23.63 -6.72 -9.10
CA ALA A 60 23.08 -7.97 -8.54
C ALA A 60 23.56 -9.21 -9.30
N GLU A 61 23.70 -9.14 -10.62
CA GLU A 61 24.25 -10.21 -11.46
C GLU A 61 25.69 -10.57 -11.05
N VAL A 62 26.51 -9.54 -10.79
CA VAL A 62 27.89 -9.74 -10.31
C VAL A 62 27.90 -10.41 -8.94
N ARG A 63 27.05 -9.92 -8.01
CA ARG A 63 26.94 -10.53 -6.68
C ARG A 63 26.46 -11.98 -6.72
N ALA A 64 25.46 -12.25 -7.54
CA ALA A 64 24.96 -13.63 -7.71
C ALA A 64 26.04 -14.59 -8.21
N LYS A 65 26.81 -14.18 -9.23
CA LYS A 65 27.94 -14.99 -9.76
C LYS A 65 29.06 -15.22 -8.75
N ASN A 66 29.28 -14.27 -7.84
CA ASN A 66 30.34 -14.34 -6.83
C ASN A 66 29.87 -14.94 -5.50
N ASN A 67 28.61 -15.39 -5.38
CA ASN A 67 27.99 -15.86 -4.13
C ASN A 67 28.05 -14.82 -2.99
N THR A 68 27.88 -13.54 -3.31
CA THR A 68 27.93 -12.40 -2.37
C THR A 68 26.61 -11.64 -2.32
N ARG A 69 25.49 -12.36 -2.46
CA ARG A 69 24.15 -11.75 -2.41
C ARG A 69 23.88 -11.09 -1.07
N LEU A 70 23.16 -9.96 -1.11
CA LEU A 70 22.89 -9.10 0.05
C LEU A 70 21.64 -9.54 0.84
N SER A 71 20.71 -10.20 0.17
CA SER A 71 19.48 -10.73 0.79
C SER A 71 18.84 -11.80 -0.10
N LEU A 72 17.79 -12.46 0.38
CA LEU A 72 16.96 -13.35 -0.45
C LEU A 72 16.38 -12.62 -1.67
N LEU A 73 16.08 -11.32 -1.57
CA LEU A 73 15.51 -10.53 -2.64
C LEU A 73 16.55 -9.71 -3.43
N ASP A 74 17.83 -9.96 -3.28
CA ASP A 74 18.88 -9.30 -4.08
C ASP A 74 18.69 -9.62 -5.58
N GLY A 75 18.52 -8.58 -6.40
CA GLY A 75 18.23 -8.67 -7.83
C GLY A 75 16.74 -8.76 -8.18
N VAL A 76 15.85 -8.78 -7.19
CA VAL A 76 14.40 -8.86 -7.41
C VAL A 76 13.81 -7.47 -7.70
N PRO A 77 13.04 -7.30 -8.82
CA PRO A 77 12.51 -6.01 -9.22
C PRO A 77 11.18 -5.66 -8.53
N ILE A 78 11.10 -4.45 -7.97
CA ILE A 78 9.94 -3.92 -7.26
C ILE A 78 9.52 -2.53 -7.75
N SER A 79 8.28 -2.14 -7.52
CA SER A 79 7.72 -0.82 -7.85
C SER A 79 7.47 0.03 -6.60
N TRP A 80 7.42 1.35 -6.77
CA TRP A 80 7.27 2.32 -5.70
C TRP A 80 6.12 3.29 -5.98
N LYS A 81 5.22 3.46 -5.02
CA LYS A 81 4.18 4.50 -5.08
C LYS A 81 4.83 5.88 -5.24
N ASP A 82 4.24 6.77 -6.01
CA ASP A 82 4.85 8.04 -6.40
C ASP A 82 4.96 9.10 -5.28
N LEU A 83 4.86 8.70 -4.04
CA LEU A 83 5.15 9.55 -2.87
C LEU A 83 6.52 9.26 -2.21
N PHE A 84 7.23 8.22 -2.64
CA PHE A 84 8.58 7.93 -2.14
C PHE A 84 9.61 8.70 -2.95
N ASP A 85 10.39 9.54 -2.29
CA ASP A 85 11.50 10.23 -2.91
C ASP A 85 12.48 9.23 -3.53
N SER A 86 12.77 9.44 -4.79
CA SER A 86 13.71 8.64 -5.56
C SER A 86 14.67 9.60 -6.23
N LYS A 87 15.95 9.48 -5.91
CA LYS A 87 16.99 10.38 -6.40
C LYS A 87 16.96 10.47 -7.92
N ASP A 88 16.98 11.70 -8.43
CA ASP A 88 16.99 12.04 -9.85
C ASP A 88 15.76 11.55 -10.65
N ILE A 89 14.67 11.17 -9.95
CA ILE A 89 13.41 10.71 -10.56
C ILE A 89 12.26 11.52 -9.97
N ASN A 90 11.35 11.99 -10.83
CA ASN A 90 10.18 12.75 -10.38
C ASN A 90 9.43 12.03 -9.27
N THR A 91 9.04 12.79 -8.24
CA THR A 91 8.18 12.35 -7.14
C THR A 91 7.10 13.41 -6.93
N GLU A 92 5.94 13.18 -7.50
CA GLU A 92 4.87 14.18 -7.65
C GLU A 92 3.62 13.86 -6.82
N ALA A 93 3.61 12.70 -6.13
CA ALA A 93 2.52 12.26 -5.24
C ALA A 93 1.12 12.34 -5.87
N GLY A 94 1.03 12.14 -7.20
CA GLY A 94 -0.22 12.17 -7.93
C GLY A 94 -0.89 13.55 -8.01
N THR A 95 -0.17 14.65 -7.78
CA THR A 95 -0.71 16.01 -7.79
C THR A 95 0.08 16.94 -8.70
N LEU A 96 -0.62 17.90 -9.32
CA LEU A 96 0.03 18.95 -10.11
C LEU A 96 0.76 19.98 -9.24
N LEU A 97 0.47 20.03 -7.92
CA LEU A 97 1.20 20.90 -6.98
C LEU A 97 2.70 20.59 -6.91
N LEU A 98 3.06 19.31 -7.10
CA LEU A 98 4.44 18.84 -7.05
C LEU A 98 5.01 18.51 -8.45
N SER A 99 4.37 19.01 -9.50
CA SER A 99 4.80 18.77 -10.88
C SER A 99 6.24 19.21 -11.10
N GLY A 100 7.07 18.33 -11.67
CA GLY A 100 8.49 18.55 -11.92
C GLY A 100 9.39 18.46 -10.68
N ARG A 101 8.87 18.05 -9.51
CA ARG A 101 9.67 17.87 -8.29
C ARG A 101 10.60 16.66 -8.42
N VAL A 102 11.91 16.92 -8.42
CA VAL A 102 12.98 15.90 -8.50
C VAL A 102 13.77 15.88 -7.20
N PRO A 103 13.66 14.83 -6.37
CA PRO A 103 14.42 14.69 -5.13
C PRO A 103 15.93 14.52 -5.36
N GLN A 104 16.75 15.04 -4.44
CA GLN A 104 18.22 14.90 -4.46
C GLN A 104 18.73 13.64 -3.75
N SER A 105 17.85 12.93 -3.04
CA SER A 105 18.14 11.69 -2.32
C SER A 105 16.97 10.73 -2.38
N ASP A 106 17.26 9.45 -2.21
CA ASP A 106 16.23 8.43 -2.00
C ASP A 106 15.62 8.56 -0.59
N ALA A 107 14.34 8.25 -0.45
CA ALA A 107 13.70 8.03 0.84
C ALA A 107 14.46 6.93 1.62
N VAL A 108 14.53 7.05 2.94
CA VAL A 108 15.26 6.09 3.80
C VAL A 108 14.82 4.66 3.54
N VAL A 109 13.52 4.42 3.40
CA VAL A 109 12.98 3.08 3.10
C VAL A 109 13.45 2.54 1.75
N LEU A 110 13.59 3.39 0.73
CA LEU A 110 14.12 2.99 -0.57
C LEU A 110 15.63 2.70 -0.49
N GLN A 111 16.38 3.47 0.32
CA GLN A 111 17.78 3.16 0.59
C GLN A 111 17.96 1.80 1.26
N HIS A 112 17.07 1.41 2.20
CA HIS A 112 17.11 0.08 2.82
C HIS A 112 16.89 -1.02 1.77
N ALA A 113 15.90 -0.87 0.89
CA ALA A 113 15.67 -1.83 -0.19
C ALA A 113 16.86 -1.92 -1.15
N THR A 114 17.45 -0.80 -1.56
CA THR A 114 18.64 -0.78 -2.42
C THR A 114 19.85 -1.41 -1.72
N LYS A 115 20.06 -1.17 -0.41
CA LYS A 115 21.12 -1.81 0.38
C LYS A 115 20.93 -3.32 0.49
N ALA A 116 19.71 -3.82 0.47
CA ALA A 116 19.39 -5.24 0.42
C ALA A 116 19.45 -5.84 -1.00
N GLY A 117 19.77 -5.03 -2.02
CA GLY A 117 19.98 -5.43 -3.41
C GLY A 117 18.72 -5.46 -4.27
N LEU A 118 17.58 -4.99 -3.79
CA LEU A 118 16.36 -4.93 -4.60
C LEU A 118 16.50 -3.91 -5.74
N VAL A 119 15.79 -4.15 -6.84
CA VAL A 119 15.87 -3.33 -8.04
C VAL A 119 14.63 -2.41 -8.15
N CYS A 120 14.85 -1.10 -8.29
CA CYS A 120 13.80 -0.12 -8.45
C CYS A 120 13.33 -0.03 -9.91
N LEU A 121 12.14 -0.57 -10.22
CA LEU A 121 11.55 -0.51 -11.57
C LEU A 121 11.02 0.88 -11.94
N GLY A 122 10.52 1.63 -10.95
CA GLY A 122 9.93 2.93 -11.20
C GLY A 122 8.85 3.33 -10.21
N LYS A 123 8.15 4.43 -10.56
CA LYS A 123 7.12 5.08 -9.76
C LYS A 123 5.74 4.76 -10.30
N THR A 124 4.77 4.57 -9.42
CA THR A 124 3.41 4.15 -9.78
C THR A 124 2.36 5.17 -9.37
N HIS A 125 1.27 5.25 -10.16
CA HIS A 125 0.16 6.15 -9.89
C HIS A 125 -0.47 5.91 -8.51
N MET A 126 -1.15 6.94 -8.03
CA MET A 126 -1.80 6.96 -6.72
C MET A 126 -2.94 7.99 -6.69
N SER A 127 -3.84 7.89 -5.71
CA SER A 127 -4.76 8.97 -5.42
C SER A 127 -3.99 10.22 -5.03
N GLU A 128 -4.48 11.38 -5.44
CA GLU A 128 -3.83 12.67 -5.21
C GLU A 128 -3.50 12.90 -3.74
N LEU A 129 -2.22 13.18 -3.44
CA LEU A 129 -1.66 13.35 -2.08
C LEU A 129 -2.13 12.26 -1.08
N ALA A 130 -2.39 11.04 -1.58
CA ALA A 130 -2.84 9.88 -0.81
C ALA A 130 -4.20 10.04 -0.10
N PHE A 131 -5.01 11.09 -0.35
CA PHE A 131 -6.22 11.39 0.43
C PHE A 131 -7.51 10.80 -0.14
N SER A 132 -7.43 9.64 -0.79
CA SER A 132 -8.61 8.85 -1.18
C SER A 132 -8.32 7.36 -1.18
N GLY A 133 -9.25 6.54 -0.67
CA GLY A 133 -9.21 5.07 -0.74
C GLY A 133 -9.66 4.49 -2.07
N LEU A 134 -10.16 5.31 -2.99
CA LEU A 134 -10.73 4.86 -4.26
C LEU A 134 -9.68 4.54 -5.34
N GLY A 135 -8.54 5.25 -5.34
CA GLY A 135 -7.55 5.14 -6.42
C GLY A 135 -7.91 5.95 -7.67
N LEU A 136 -9.03 6.67 -7.67
CA LEU A 136 -9.39 7.62 -8.71
C LEU A 136 -8.46 8.83 -8.63
N ASN A 137 -7.88 9.23 -9.76
CA ASN A 137 -7.09 10.46 -9.88
C ASN A 137 -7.29 11.09 -11.26
N PRO A 138 -8.26 12.02 -11.40
CA PRO A 138 -8.53 12.70 -12.66
C PRO A 138 -7.42 13.67 -13.09
N MET A 139 -6.55 14.11 -12.14
CA MET A 139 -5.47 15.07 -12.43
C MET A 139 -4.28 14.42 -13.12
N THR A 140 -4.10 13.11 -12.91
CA THR A 140 -3.04 12.32 -13.55
C THR A 140 -3.63 11.11 -14.28
N LYS A 141 -3.57 9.92 -13.70
CA LYS A 141 -4.14 8.70 -14.26
C LYS A 141 -4.76 7.82 -13.18
N THR A 142 -5.77 7.06 -13.57
CA THR A 142 -6.47 6.13 -12.69
C THR A 142 -6.15 4.69 -13.10
N THR A 143 -5.46 3.96 -12.22
CA THR A 143 -5.18 2.53 -12.42
C THR A 143 -6.48 1.72 -12.33
N PRO A 144 -6.79 0.84 -13.30
CA PRO A 144 -7.96 -0.03 -13.24
C PRO A 144 -7.75 -1.22 -12.29
N CYS A 145 -8.85 -1.81 -11.83
CA CYS A 145 -8.85 -3.08 -11.10
C CYS A 145 -8.57 -4.25 -12.05
N ILE A 146 -7.80 -5.25 -11.60
CA ILE A 146 -7.45 -6.44 -12.41
C ILE A 146 -8.70 -7.24 -12.83
N ASN A 147 -9.69 -7.32 -11.95
CA ASN A 147 -10.90 -8.13 -12.18
C ASN A 147 -12.00 -7.38 -12.95
N ASN A 148 -11.86 -6.04 -13.09
CA ASN A 148 -12.79 -5.20 -13.85
C ASN A 148 -12.10 -3.93 -14.31
N LEU A 149 -11.74 -3.84 -15.59
CA LEU A 149 -10.99 -2.71 -16.13
C LEU A 149 -11.75 -1.37 -16.13
N ASP A 150 -13.09 -1.41 -16.00
CA ASP A 150 -13.92 -0.22 -15.86
C ASP A 150 -13.97 0.30 -14.42
N ALA A 151 -13.57 -0.53 -13.46
CA ALA A 151 -13.53 -0.19 -12.04
C ALA A 151 -12.18 0.38 -11.62
N VAL A 152 -12.15 1.10 -10.49
CA VAL A 152 -10.93 1.61 -9.89
C VAL A 152 -10.17 0.51 -9.14
N SER A 153 -8.85 0.60 -9.11
CA SER A 153 -7.95 -0.35 -8.42
C SER A 153 -7.99 -0.27 -6.89
N GLY A 154 -8.70 0.71 -6.33
CA GLY A 154 -8.53 1.07 -4.92
C GLY A 154 -7.28 1.91 -4.70
N GLY A 155 -7.24 2.59 -3.58
CA GLY A 155 -6.19 3.55 -3.25
C GLY A 155 -5.92 3.70 -1.75
N SER A 156 -5.00 4.56 -1.54
CA SER A 156 -4.31 5.47 -2.45
C SER A 156 -3.15 4.82 -3.22
N SER A 157 -2.74 3.58 -2.94
CA SER A 157 -1.62 2.87 -3.60
C SER A 157 -2.08 2.11 -4.85
N SER A 158 -2.88 2.78 -5.72
CA SER A 158 -3.55 2.16 -6.87
C SER A 158 -2.59 1.53 -7.87
N GLY A 159 -1.60 2.27 -8.32
CA GLY A 159 -0.62 1.79 -9.28
C GLY A 159 0.34 0.75 -8.70
N ALA A 160 0.65 0.83 -7.38
CA ALA A 160 1.45 -0.20 -6.72
C ALA A 160 0.72 -1.55 -6.72
N ALA A 161 -0.60 -1.57 -6.41
CA ALA A 161 -1.42 -2.76 -6.56
C ALA A 161 -1.50 -3.23 -8.02
N GLY A 162 -1.82 -2.32 -8.95
CA GLY A 162 -1.90 -2.65 -10.38
C GLY A 162 -0.59 -3.22 -10.93
N SER A 163 0.58 -2.69 -10.52
CA SER A 163 1.87 -3.20 -10.99
C SER A 163 2.07 -4.68 -10.63
N VAL A 164 1.65 -5.12 -9.46
CA VAL A 164 1.77 -6.52 -9.03
C VAL A 164 0.67 -7.38 -9.66
N ALA A 165 -0.58 -6.91 -9.64
CA ALA A 165 -1.72 -7.65 -10.18
C ALA A 165 -1.58 -7.93 -11.68
N PHE A 166 -1.13 -6.93 -12.46
CA PHE A 166 -0.88 -7.09 -13.90
C PHE A 166 0.50 -7.70 -14.21
N ASN A 167 1.22 -8.25 -13.23
CA ASN A 167 2.52 -8.90 -13.40
C ASN A 167 3.64 -7.98 -13.96
N LEU A 168 3.62 -6.72 -13.59
CA LEU A 168 4.59 -5.70 -14.00
C LEU A 168 5.58 -5.34 -12.89
N ALA A 169 5.41 -5.89 -11.70
CA ALA A 169 6.35 -5.89 -10.57
C ALA A 169 6.17 -7.18 -9.75
N SER A 170 7.20 -7.59 -9.01
CA SER A 170 7.06 -8.72 -8.07
C SER A 170 6.41 -8.29 -6.75
N ILE A 171 6.75 -7.09 -6.28
CA ILE A 171 6.21 -6.41 -5.10
C ILE A 171 5.95 -4.95 -5.46
N GLY A 172 4.86 -4.39 -4.96
CA GLY A 172 4.58 -2.95 -4.96
C GLY A 172 4.76 -2.37 -3.55
N ILE A 173 5.48 -1.26 -3.41
CA ILE A 173 5.58 -0.55 -2.14
C ILE A 173 4.61 0.61 -2.13
N GLY A 174 3.73 0.62 -1.14
CA GLY A 174 2.71 1.63 -0.92
C GLY A 174 2.77 2.27 0.45
N SER A 175 1.81 3.15 0.73
CA SER A 175 1.58 3.75 2.05
C SER A 175 0.14 3.51 2.49
N ASP A 176 -0.08 3.40 3.80
CA ASP A 176 -1.41 3.18 4.39
C ASP A 176 -1.60 4.11 5.58
N THR A 177 -2.54 5.03 5.45
CA THR A 177 -2.98 5.95 6.50
C THR A 177 -4.33 5.48 7.06
N GLY A 178 -5.27 5.15 6.17
CA GLY A 178 -6.63 4.71 6.52
C GLY A 178 -7.12 3.50 5.72
N GLY A 179 -6.20 2.70 5.12
CA GLY A 179 -6.54 1.54 4.28
C GLY A 179 -5.78 1.48 2.96
N SER A 180 -4.89 2.46 2.71
CA SER A 180 -4.32 2.70 1.37
C SER A 180 -3.31 1.67 0.84
N VAL A 181 -2.99 0.61 1.58
CA VAL A 181 -2.34 -0.62 1.11
C VAL A 181 -3.35 -1.76 1.08
N ARG A 182 -4.17 -1.88 2.13
CA ARG A 182 -5.11 -3.00 2.34
C ARG A 182 -6.25 -3.00 1.34
N VAL A 183 -6.90 -1.84 1.09
CA VAL A 183 -8.01 -1.71 0.14
C VAL A 183 -7.58 -2.08 -1.29
N PRO A 184 -6.54 -1.46 -1.87
CA PRO A 184 -6.09 -1.83 -3.22
C PRO A 184 -5.57 -3.27 -3.30
N ALA A 185 -5.01 -3.84 -2.23
CA ALA A 185 -4.64 -5.25 -2.19
C ALA A 185 -5.87 -6.15 -2.29
N ALA A 186 -6.90 -5.90 -1.46
CA ALA A 186 -8.14 -6.69 -1.46
C ALA A 186 -8.89 -6.63 -2.79
N TRP A 187 -8.91 -5.47 -3.46
CA TRP A 187 -9.59 -5.31 -4.74
C TRP A 187 -8.82 -5.90 -5.92
N ASN A 188 -7.54 -6.26 -5.75
CA ASN A 188 -6.70 -6.82 -6.81
C ASN A 188 -6.11 -8.21 -6.46
N ASP A 189 -6.72 -8.96 -5.55
CA ASP A 189 -6.34 -10.33 -5.18
C ASP A 189 -4.89 -10.43 -4.65
N LEU A 190 -4.46 -9.45 -3.85
CA LEU A 190 -3.13 -9.35 -3.29
C LEU A 190 -3.14 -9.40 -1.76
N VAL A 191 -1.99 -9.72 -1.19
CA VAL A 191 -1.69 -9.52 0.22
C VAL A 191 -1.17 -8.10 0.42
N GLY A 192 -1.88 -7.30 1.23
CA GLY A 192 -1.46 -5.96 1.63
C GLY A 192 -1.14 -5.91 3.12
N LEU A 193 0.10 -5.60 3.48
CA LEU A 193 0.53 -5.50 4.87
C LEU A 193 0.60 -4.03 5.31
N LYS A 194 -0.32 -3.61 6.19
CA LYS A 194 -0.16 -2.35 6.93
C LYS A 194 0.74 -2.60 8.15
N THR A 195 1.87 -1.96 8.20
CA THR A 195 2.82 -2.07 9.30
C THR A 195 2.40 -1.25 10.52
N THR A 196 3.02 -1.49 11.66
CA THR A 196 2.82 -0.65 12.86
C THR A 196 3.36 0.76 12.60
N SER A 197 2.61 1.78 13.04
CA SER A 197 3.06 3.18 12.93
C SER A 197 4.38 3.37 13.68
N GLY A 198 5.33 4.03 13.04
CA GLY A 198 6.69 4.26 13.56
C GLY A 198 7.69 3.12 13.33
N ASP A 199 7.25 1.96 12.82
CA ASP A 199 8.14 0.83 12.56
C ASP A 199 9.09 1.02 11.37
N ILE A 200 8.63 1.74 10.35
CA ILE A 200 9.41 2.07 9.14
C ILE A 200 9.50 3.58 9.03
N SER A 201 10.69 4.08 8.73
CA SER A 201 10.95 5.52 8.59
C SER A 201 10.12 6.13 7.45
N LEU A 202 9.51 7.29 7.72
CA LEU A 202 8.78 8.11 6.75
C LEU A 202 9.66 9.21 6.15
N GLU A 203 10.96 9.24 6.43
CA GLU A 203 11.89 10.23 5.90
C GLU A 203 12.01 10.10 4.38
N GLY A 204 11.77 11.20 3.67
CA GLY A 204 11.71 11.22 2.21
C GLY A 204 10.39 10.68 1.63
N VAL A 205 9.32 10.63 2.43
CA VAL A 205 7.97 10.25 1.98
C VAL A 205 7.08 11.48 2.02
N VAL A 206 6.37 11.77 0.92
CA VAL A 206 5.40 12.88 0.87
C VAL A 206 4.24 12.57 1.83
N PRO A 207 4.00 13.40 2.87
CA PRO A 207 3.09 13.08 3.96
C PRO A 207 1.62 13.38 3.60
N LEU A 208 0.71 12.61 4.23
CA LEU A 208 -0.71 12.96 4.33
C LEU A 208 -1.08 13.28 5.78
N CYS A 209 -0.94 12.30 6.67
CA CYS A 209 -1.31 12.38 8.07
C CYS A 209 -0.20 11.69 8.90
N PRO A 210 0.84 12.43 9.32
CA PRO A 210 2.10 11.86 9.82
C PRO A 210 1.95 10.89 10.99
N LYS A 211 0.91 11.04 11.83
CA LYS A 211 0.67 10.11 12.96
C LYS A 211 0.04 8.78 12.55
N PHE A 212 -0.54 8.70 11.36
CA PHE A 212 -1.17 7.49 10.84
C PHE A 212 -0.45 6.91 9.63
N ASP A 213 0.32 7.73 8.92
CA ASP A 213 1.05 7.26 7.74
C ASP A 213 1.94 6.09 8.10
N THR A 214 1.85 5.03 7.31
CA THR A 214 2.70 3.84 7.40
C THR A 214 3.10 3.41 6.00
N ILE A 215 4.20 2.65 5.90
CA ILE A 215 4.67 2.06 4.65
C ILE A 215 4.34 0.58 4.69
N GLY A 216 3.85 0.05 3.58
CA GLY A 216 3.55 -1.37 3.48
C GLY A 216 3.63 -1.92 2.07
N PRO A 217 3.95 -3.22 1.94
CA PRO A 217 4.03 -3.89 0.66
C PRO A 217 2.66 -4.43 0.21
N LEU A 218 2.54 -4.55 -1.12
CA LEU A 218 1.51 -5.30 -1.81
C LEU A 218 2.19 -6.46 -2.54
N CYS A 219 1.81 -7.68 -2.21
CA CYS A 219 2.49 -8.92 -2.60
C CYS A 219 1.52 -9.99 -3.08
N ARG A 220 2.03 -11.05 -3.72
CA ARG A 220 1.22 -12.21 -4.09
C ARG A 220 0.98 -13.18 -2.94
N ASN A 221 1.84 -13.20 -1.93
CA ASN A 221 1.72 -14.09 -0.77
C ASN A 221 2.26 -13.45 0.51
N VAL A 222 2.06 -14.13 1.63
CA VAL A 222 2.46 -13.67 2.97
C VAL A 222 3.98 -13.78 3.17
N GLU A 223 4.65 -14.76 2.54
CA GLU A 223 6.12 -14.90 2.62
C GLU A 223 6.81 -13.66 2.07
N ASP A 224 6.42 -13.23 0.86
CA ASP A 224 6.94 -12.01 0.24
C ASP A 224 6.72 -10.79 1.16
N ALA A 225 5.51 -10.65 1.72
CA ALA A 225 5.18 -9.54 2.61
C ALA A 225 6.06 -9.52 3.87
N SER A 226 6.35 -10.70 4.43
CA SER A 226 7.18 -10.84 5.62
C SER A 226 8.65 -10.53 5.37
N VAL A 227 9.20 -11.06 4.27
CA VAL A 227 10.60 -10.84 3.89
C VAL A 227 10.84 -9.36 3.57
N ILE A 228 10.00 -8.77 2.72
CA ILE A 228 10.17 -7.36 2.35
C ILE A 228 9.96 -6.43 3.55
N TYR A 229 9.04 -6.73 4.47
CA TYR A 229 8.85 -5.96 5.70
C TYR A 229 10.13 -5.87 6.53
N SER A 230 10.84 -7.00 6.70
CA SER A 230 12.11 -7.02 7.41
C SER A 230 13.16 -6.12 6.74
N ILE A 231 13.25 -6.18 5.40
CA ILE A 231 14.16 -5.33 4.61
C ILE A 231 13.82 -3.84 4.77
N LEU A 232 12.53 -3.47 4.66
CA LEU A 232 12.11 -2.07 4.80
C LEU A 232 12.40 -1.51 6.20
N LYS A 233 12.36 -2.36 7.25
CA LYS A 233 12.77 -2.02 8.63
C LYS A 233 14.28 -2.00 8.82
N ASN A 234 15.08 -2.39 7.83
CA ASN A 234 16.52 -2.61 7.96
C ASN A 234 16.86 -3.60 9.09
N LYS A 235 16.18 -4.76 9.08
CA LYS A 235 16.37 -5.86 10.03
C LYS A 235 16.50 -7.19 9.28
N ASP A 236 17.18 -8.14 9.90
CA ASP A 236 17.27 -9.49 9.39
C ASP A 236 15.90 -10.17 9.38
N TYR A 237 15.65 -10.94 8.33
CA TYR A 237 14.44 -11.74 8.24
C TYR A 237 14.48 -12.93 9.19
N THR A 238 13.42 -13.07 9.98
CA THR A 238 13.19 -14.25 10.80
C THR A 238 11.96 -14.99 10.27
N PRO A 239 12.09 -16.27 9.85
CA PRO A 239 10.96 -17.03 9.35
C PRO A 239 9.80 -17.09 10.36
N ILE A 240 8.59 -16.86 9.89
CA ILE A 240 7.38 -16.97 10.71
C ILE A 240 7.14 -18.44 10.99
N LYS A 241 7.03 -18.79 12.28
CA LYS A 241 6.61 -20.14 12.71
C LYS A 241 5.08 -20.19 12.69
N SER A 242 4.52 -21.20 12.04
CA SER A 242 3.07 -21.44 12.11
C SER A 242 2.67 -21.75 13.55
N PRO A 243 1.67 -21.05 14.11
CA PRO A 243 1.15 -21.36 15.44
C PRO A 243 0.45 -22.73 15.40
N LYS A 244 0.48 -23.45 16.55
CA LYS A 244 -0.21 -24.73 16.68
C LYS A 244 -1.73 -24.57 16.79
N SER A 245 -2.17 -23.46 17.39
CA SER A 245 -3.59 -23.10 17.52
C SER A 245 -3.74 -21.59 17.50
N LEU A 246 -4.92 -21.10 17.13
CA LEU A 246 -5.25 -19.68 17.11
C LEU A 246 -6.63 -19.43 17.74
N GLN A 247 -6.71 -18.38 18.54
CA GLN A 247 -7.95 -17.79 19.02
C GLN A 247 -8.21 -16.51 18.22
N LEU A 248 -9.18 -16.53 17.34
CA LEU A 248 -9.51 -15.39 16.48
C LEU A 248 -10.81 -14.72 16.96
N LEU A 249 -10.79 -13.39 17.01
CA LEU A 249 -12.00 -12.60 17.21
C LEU A 249 -12.56 -12.16 15.86
N ARG A 250 -13.74 -12.64 15.49
CA ARG A 250 -14.53 -12.04 14.41
C ARG A 250 -15.26 -10.83 14.98
N LEU A 251 -14.90 -9.65 14.54
CA LEU A 251 -15.50 -8.41 15.00
C LEU A 251 -16.76 -8.13 14.20
N GLU A 252 -17.92 -8.20 14.86
CA GLU A 252 -19.25 -7.94 14.28
C GLU A 252 -19.72 -6.49 14.57
N GLY A 253 -20.88 -6.13 14.06
CA GLY A 253 -21.50 -4.81 14.23
C GLY A 253 -21.09 -3.88 13.08
N ILE A 254 -20.62 -2.67 13.37
CA ILE A 254 -20.27 -1.65 12.37
C ILE A 254 -19.32 -2.14 11.26
N THR A 255 -18.53 -3.16 11.55
CA THR A 255 -17.61 -3.77 10.58
C THR A 255 -18.32 -4.65 9.56
N GLU A 256 -19.57 -5.00 9.80
CA GLU A 256 -20.41 -5.82 8.91
C GLU A 256 -21.67 -5.10 8.46
N GLU A 257 -22.07 -4.01 9.11
CA GLU A 257 -23.23 -3.20 8.74
C GLU A 257 -22.95 -2.43 7.44
N GLY A 258 -23.90 -2.50 6.51
CA GLY A 258 -23.78 -1.83 5.22
C GLY A 258 -22.81 -2.47 4.22
N ILE A 259 -22.29 -3.68 4.52
CA ILE A 259 -21.47 -4.44 3.57
C ILE A 259 -22.35 -5.04 2.47
N GLU A 260 -21.90 -4.94 1.23
CA GLU A 260 -22.51 -5.63 0.09
C GLU A 260 -22.45 -7.16 0.28
N ASN A 261 -23.43 -7.87 -0.29
CA ASN A 261 -23.56 -9.32 -0.11
C ASN A 261 -22.30 -10.11 -0.53
N LEU A 262 -21.68 -9.78 -1.66
CA LEU A 262 -20.53 -10.54 -2.18
C LEU A 262 -19.29 -10.45 -1.27
N PRO A 263 -18.83 -9.27 -0.83
CA PRO A 263 -17.73 -9.17 0.15
C PRO A 263 -18.03 -9.91 1.45
N LEU A 264 -19.27 -9.81 1.97
CA LEU A 264 -19.65 -10.49 3.20
C LEU A 264 -19.69 -12.03 3.04
N MET A 265 -20.22 -12.54 1.92
CA MET A 265 -20.19 -13.97 1.60
C MET A 265 -18.75 -14.49 1.50
N ALA A 266 -17.87 -13.78 0.78
CA ALA A 266 -16.46 -14.17 0.65
C ALA A 266 -15.76 -14.22 2.02
N PHE A 267 -16.04 -13.25 2.90
CA PHE A 267 -15.51 -13.25 4.26
C PHE A 267 -16.04 -14.42 5.10
N ASN A 268 -17.35 -14.72 5.00
CA ASN A 268 -17.96 -15.87 5.69
C ASN A 268 -17.34 -17.20 5.23
N ASP A 269 -17.15 -17.37 3.91
CA ASP A 269 -16.50 -18.55 3.33
C ASP A 269 -15.05 -18.68 3.81
N ALA A 270 -14.31 -17.58 3.88
CA ALA A 270 -12.95 -17.59 4.42
C ALA A 270 -12.94 -18.00 5.89
N CYS A 271 -13.82 -17.46 6.72
CA CYS A 271 -13.96 -17.85 8.13
C CYS A 271 -14.30 -19.34 8.28
N ALA A 272 -15.23 -19.85 7.46
CA ALA A 272 -15.59 -21.27 7.47
C ALA A 272 -14.43 -22.19 7.08
N LYS A 273 -13.60 -21.79 6.10
CA LYS A 273 -12.44 -22.56 5.64
C LYS A 273 -11.32 -22.63 6.66
N ILE A 274 -11.07 -21.57 7.40
CA ILE A 274 -10.00 -21.54 8.42
C ILE A 274 -10.46 -22.11 9.76
N SER A 275 -11.75 -22.13 10.05
CA SER A 275 -12.30 -22.68 11.30
C SER A 275 -12.07 -24.18 11.37
N GLY A 276 -11.62 -24.68 12.55
CA GLY A 276 -11.35 -26.10 12.73
C GLY A 276 -10.88 -26.42 14.14
N LYS A 277 -10.28 -27.58 14.33
CA LYS A 277 -9.84 -28.06 15.65
C LYS A 277 -8.81 -27.13 16.31
N ASP A 278 -7.92 -26.57 15.49
CA ASP A 278 -6.78 -25.78 15.96
C ASP A 278 -7.01 -24.26 15.82
N ILE A 279 -8.09 -23.83 15.15
CA ILE A 279 -8.45 -22.42 14.97
C ILE A 279 -9.88 -22.21 15.43
N LYS A 280 -10.03 -21.49 16.56
CA LYS A 280 -11.33 -21.13 17.13
C LYS A 280 -11.66 -19.68 16.76
N ILE A 281 -12.85 -19.46 16.21
CA ILE A 281 -13.37 -18.13 15.89
C ILE A 281 -14.50 -17.79 16.88
N THR A 282 -14.27 -16.78 17.71
CA THR A 282 -15.28 -16.19 18.59
C THR A 282 -15.83 -14.94 17.94
N LYS A 283 -17.13 -14.72 18.04
CA LYS A 283 -17.83 -13.54 17.49
C LYS A 283 -18.16 -12.61 18.64
N ASP A 284 -17.83 -11.34 18.51
CA ASP A 284 -18.18 -10.33 19.50
C ASP A 284 -18.25 -8.94 18.86
N ARG A 285 -18.78 -7.96 19.60
CA ARG A 285 -18.98 -6.58 19.17
C ARG A 285 -18.21 -5.63 20.08
N PHE A 286 -17.71 -4.55 19.51
CA PHE A 286 -17.10 -3.45 20.25
C PHE A 286 -17.78 -2.13 19.86
N PRO A 287 -18.98 -1.82 20.42
CA PRO A 287 -19.85 -0.72 19.94
C PRO A 287 -19.21 0.65 19.93
N ILE A 288 -18.22 0.88 20.82
CA ILE A 288 -17.51 2.17 20.90
C ILE A 288 -16.71 2.52 19.62
N LEU A 289 -16.51 1.56 18.69
CA LEU A 289 -15.86 1.83 17.40
C LEU A 289 -16.60 2.85 16.55
N GLU A 290 -17.92 2.92 16.62
CA GLU A 290 -18.72 3.91 15.90
C GLU A 290 -18.25 5.34 16.17
N LYS A 291 -17.85 5.60 17.40
CA LYS A 291 -17.30 6.90 17.79
C LYS A 291 -15.98 7.24 17.07
N LEU A 292 -15.19 6.25 16.71
CA LEU A 292 -13.93 6.47 16.01
C LEU A 292 -14.13 7.01 14.58
N LEU A 293 -15.23 6.67 13.92
CA LEU A 293 -15.50 7.16 12.57
C LEU A 293 -15.63 8.69 12.54
N SER A 294 -16.38 9.27 13.46
CA SER A 294 -16.52 10.74 13.56
C SER A 294 -15.21 11.42 13.95
N LEU A 295 -14.42 10.82 14.84
CA LEU A 295 -13.13 11.34 15.28
C LEU A 295 -12.07 11.26 14.18
N SER A 296 -12.12 10.24 13.31
CA SER A 296 -11.16 10.08 12.22
C SER A 296 -11.26 11.25 11.23
N ALA A 297 -12.46 11.75 10.95
CA ALA A 297 -12.65 12.92 10.08
C ALA A 297 -11.93 14.15 10.65
N ILE A 298 -12.07 14.42 11.96
CA ILE A 298 -11.38 15.54 12.63
C ILE A 298 -9.86 15.38 12.51
N ILE A 299 -9.35 14.21 12.91
CA ILE A 299 -7.91 13.99 13.04
C ILE A 299 -7.22 14.02 11.67
N TYR A 300 -7.74 13.28 10.70
CA TYR A 300 -7.10 13.20 9.37
C TYR A 300 -7.14 14.55 8.63
N THR A 301 -8.27 15.22 8.63
CA THR A 301 -8.37 16.50 7.89
C THR A 301 -7.57 17.60 8.58
N PHE A 302 -7.56 17.65 9.92
CA PHE A 302 -6.76 18.61 10.67
C PHE A 302 -5.25 18.41 10.39
N GLU A 303 -4.72 17.18 10.53
CA GLU A 303 -3.29 16.94 10.25
C GLU A 303 -2.94 17.22 8.79
N ALA A 304 -3.77 16.77 7.85
CA ALA A 304 -3.56 17.04 6.43
C ALA A 304 -3.51 18.53 6.12
N TYR A 305 -4.42 19.32 6.73
CA TYR A 305 -4.43 20.77 6.59
C TYR A 305 -3.21 21.43 7.26
N GLN A 306 -2.75 20.94 8.41
CA GLN A 306 -1.53 21.46 9.03
C GLN A 306 -0.30 21.26 8.13
N VAL A 307 -0.25 20.18 7.36
CA VAL A 307 0.85 19.90 6.42
C VAL A 307 0.73 20.77 5.15
N TRP A 308 -0.46 20.80 4.55
CA TRP A 308 -0.65 21.32 3.18
C TRP A 308 -1.40 22.64 3.09
N GLY A 309 -2.14 23.06 4.13
CA GLY A 309 -3.09 24.14 4.08
C GLY A 309 -2.55 25.46 3.49
N LYS A 310 -1.33 25.87 3.89
CA LYS A 310 -0.71 27.10 3.37
C LYS A 310 -0.44 27.06 1.86
N VAL A 311 -0.11 25.91 1.31
CA VAL A 311 0.10 25.70 -0.13
C VAL A 311 -1.24 25.68 -0.83
N LEU A 312 -2.22 24.96 -0.27
CA LEU A 312 -3.54 24.76 -0.86
C LEU A 312 -4.38 26.06 -0.89
N GLU A 313 -4.20 26.95 0.08
CA GLU A 313 -4.84 28.28 0.07
C GLU A 313 -4.34 29.16 -1.09
N LYS A 314 -3.18 28.89 -1.63
CA LYS A 314 -2.57 29.67 -2.74
C LYS A 314 -2.71 28.99 -4.10
N GLU A 315 -2.64 27.67 -4.15
CA GLU A 315 -2.49 26.91 -5.38
C GLU A 315 -3.50 25.76 -5.48
N GLY A 316 -4.58 25.79 -4.68
CA GLY A 316 -5.57 24.72 -4.63
C GLY A 316 -6.28 24.46 -5.97
N GLU A 317 -6.32 25.43 -6.87
CA GLU A 317 -6.85 25.25 -8.23
C GLU A 317 -6.11 24.19 -9.06
N LYS A 318 -4.90 23.79 -8.64
CA LYS A 318 -4.12 22.71 -9.25
C LYS A 318 -4.56 21.32 -8.79
N MET A 319 -5.53 21.22 -7.88
CA MET A 319 -6.01 19.96 -7.32
C MET A 319 -7.39 19.57 -7.86
N TYR A 320 -7.66 18.26 -7.75
CA TYR A 320 -9.02 17.76 -7.94
C TYR A 320 -9.92 18.31 -6.83
N PRO A 321 -11.04 18.99 -7.17
CA PRO A 321 -11.87 19.73 -6.20
C PRO A 321 -12.31 18.89 -4.99
N GLU A 322 -12.69 17.62 -5.22
CA GLU A 322 -13.14 16.72 -4.15
C GLU A 322 -12.02 16.41 -3.13
N ILE A 323 -10.78 16.31 -3.60
CA ILE A 323 -9.61 16.10 -2.72
C ILE A 323 -9.24 17.40 -2.02
N LEU A 324 -9.25 18.53 -2.74
CA LEU A 324 -9.03 19.85 -2.13
C LEU A 324 -10.00 20.09 -0.96
N ASN A 325 -11.30 19.81 -1.16
CA ASN A 325 -12.32 19.98 -0.14
C ASN A 325 -12.03 19.18 1.13
N ARG A 326 -11.49 17.96 1.00
CA ARG A 326 -11.08 17.14 2.15
C ARG A 326 -9.96 17.78 2.95
N PHE A 327 -8.95 18.31 2.28
CA PHE A 327 -7.87 19.03 2.95
C PHE A 327 -8.40 20.30 3.64
N MET A 328 -9.20 21.10 2.92
CA MET A 328 -9.73 22.37 3.43
C MET A 328 -10.71 22.19 4.59
N ALA A 329 -11.38 21.04 4.71
CA ALA A 329 -12.22 20.73 5.86
C ALA A 329 -11.44 20.78 7.19
N GLY A 330 -10.14 20.50 7.17
CA GLY A 330 -9.28 20.60 8.35
C GLY A 330 -9.15 22.01 8.92
N LYS A 331 -9.39 23.04 8.12
CA LYS A 331 -9.42 24.45 8.56
C LYS A 331 -10.53 24.74 9.58
N ASN A 332 -11.59 23.95 9.56
CA ASN A 332 -12.76 24.13 10.40
C ASN A 332 -12.56 23.63 11.84
N TYR A 333 -11.45 22.93 12.11
CA TYR A 333 -11.16 22.35 13.43
C TYR A 333 -10.07 23.12 14.15
N SER A 334 -10.29 23.36 15.44
CA SER A 334 -9.30 23.97 16.33
C SER A 334 -8.29 22.96 16.85
N GLN A 335 -7.15 23.48 17.34
CA GLN A 335 -6.15 22.66 18.04
C GLN A 335 -6.72 21.95 19.29
N ASN A 336 -7.72 22.52 19.96
CA ASN A 336 -8.34 21.92 21.13
C ASN A 336 -9.24 20.74 20.72
N GLU A 337 -10.10 20.89 19.71
CA GLU A 337 -10.91 19.77 19.18
C GLU A 337 -10.04 18.60 18.73
N TYR A 338 -8.92 18.89 18.08
CA TYR A 338 -7.96 17.86 17.70
C TYR A 338 -7.33 17.14 18.92
N LYS A 339 -6.95 17.87 19.97
CA LYS A 339 -6.41 17.28 21.22
C LYS A 339 -7.47 16.44 21.94
N ASP A 340 -8.70 16.93 22.00
CA ASP A 340 -9.82 16.20 22.62
C ASP A 340 -10.14 14.92 21.86
N ALA A 341 -10.14 14.97 20.52
CA ALA A 341 -10.30 13.80 19.68
C ALA A 341 -9.22 12.73 20.00
N TRP A 342 -7.95 13.13 20.11
CA TRP A 342 -6.87 12.23 20.49
C TRP A 342 -7.02 11.64 21.90
N THR A 343 -7.49 12.43 22.86
CA THR A 343 -7.77 11.95 24.21
C THR A 343 -8.80 10.83 24.19
N ILE A 344 -9.89 11.02 23.41
CA ILE A 344 -10.92 10.01 23.25
C ILE A 344 -10.38 8.76 22.56
N VAL A 345 -9.60 8.91 21.48
CA VAL A 345 -8.96 7.79 20.75
C VAL A 345 -8.07 6.97 21.69
N ASN A 346 -7.25 7.63 22.52
CA ASN A 346 -6.36 6.93 23.45
C ASN A 346 -7.14 6.16 24.53
N ASN A 347 -8.25 6.71 25.01
CA ASN A 347 -9.14 6.01 25.94
C ASN A 347 -9.79 4.78 25.27
N ILE A 348 -10.19 4.88 24.00
CA ILE A 348 -10.74 3.76 23.24
C ILE A 348 -9.66 2.69 22.99
N ARG A 349 -8.42 3.09 22.68
CA ARG A 349 -7.27 2.17 22.53
C ARG A 349 -7.03 1.33 23.78
N ALA A 350 -7.05 1.95 24.96
CA ALA A 350 -6.89 1.21 26.20
C ALA A 350 -7.99 0.16 26.40
N LYS A 351 -9.25 0.51 26.13
CA LYS A 351 -10.39 -0.43 26.18
C LYS A 351 -10.27 -1.53 25.14
N TRP A 352 -9.79 -1.19 23.91
CA TRP A 352 -9.56 -2.16 22.85
C TRP A 352 -8.51 -3.20 23.20
N ILE A 353 -7.39 -2.79 23.79
CA ILE A 353 -6.33 -3.69 24.26
C ILE A 353 -6.90 -4.71 25.25
N ASN A 354 -7.67 -4.26 26.24
CA ASN A 354 -8.31 -5.16 27.22
C ASN A 354 -9.34 -6.09 26.58
N PHE A 355 -10.10 -5.60 25.59
CA PHE A 355 -11.11 -6.38 24.89
C PHE A 355 -10.50 -7.48 24.01
N THR A 356 -9.33 -7.25 23.45
CA THR A 356 -8.70 -8.18 22.51
C THR A 356 -7.58 -9.03 23.10
N GLN A 357 -7.24 -8.89 24.38
CA GLN A 357 -6.05 -9.49 25.00
C GLN A 357 -6.00 -11.03 24.98
N GLU A 358 -7.16 -11.69 24.89
CA GLU A 358 -7.26 -13.16 24.85
C GLU A 358 -7.23 -13.73 23.41
N PHE A 359 -7.16 -12.87 22.39
CA PHE A 359 -7.18 -13.27 21.00
C PHE A 359 -5.80 -13.05 20.34
N ASP A 360 -5.42 -13.99 19.49
CA ASP A 360 -4.19 -13.87 18.69
C ASP A 360 -4.33 -12.84 17.55
N ALA A 361 -5.56 -12.72 17.00
CA ALA A 361 -5.88 -11.75 15.98
C ALA A 361 -7.38 -11.41 15.93
N VAL A 362 -7.67 -10.22 15.37
CA VAL A 362 -9.04 -9.80 15.03
C VAL A 362 -9.21 -9.93 13.51
N ILE A 363 -10.32 -10.54 13.10
CA ILE A 363 -10.67 -10.71 11.67
C ILE A 363 -11.94 -9.93 11.33
N LEU A 364 -11.91 -9.23 10.21
CA LEU A 364 -13.03 -8.45 9.68
C LEU A 364 -12.89 -8.28 8.17
N PRO A 365 -13.97 -7.96 7.44
CA PRO A 365 -13.90 -7.65 6.02
C PRO A 365 -13.01 -6.42 5.76
N THR A 366 -12.22 -6.46 4.69
CA THR A 366 -11.29 -5.36 4.35
C THR A 366 -12.01 -4.16 3.74
N SER A 367 -13.05 -4.40 2.95
CA SER A 367 -13.82 -3.36 2.26
C SER A 367 -15.30 -3.71 2.30
N PRO A 368 -16.19 -2.71 2.50
CA PRO A 368 -17.62 -2.95 2.50
C PRO A 368 -18.23 -3.13 1.11
N ILE A 369 -17.54 -2.74 0.06
CA ILE A 369 -18.03 -2.74 -1.32
C ILE A 369 -17.05 -3.39 -2.28
N LEU A 370 -17.55 -3.81 -3.44
CA LEU A 370 -16.72 -4.14 -4.59
C LEU A 370 -16.09 -2.88 -5.21
N PRO A 371 -15.05 -3.00 -6.05
CA PRO A 371 -14.46 -1.86 -6.74
C PRO A 371 -15.50 -1.11 -7.58
N PRO A 372 -15.80 0.17 -7.31
CA PRO A 372 -16.77 0.92 -8.08
C PRO A 372 -16.24 1.30 -9.46
N ASN A 373 -17.15 1.40 -10.44
CA ASN A 373 -16.81 1.83 -11.79
C ASN A 373 -16.35 3.30 -11.81
N LYS A 374 -15.33 3.61 -12.59
CA LYS A 374 -14.77 4.96 -12.78
C LYS A 374 -15.82 5.98 -13.21
N SER A 375 -16.70 5.61 -14.15
CA SER A 375 -17.77 6.48 -14.64
C SER A 375 -18.76 6.89 -13.56
N LYS A 376 -19.13 5.97 -12.65
CA LYS A 376 -20.02 6.28 -11.52
C LYS A 376 -19.38 7.27 -10.53
N LEU A 377 -18.09 7.13 -10.28
CA LEU A 377 -17.35 8.01 -9.38
C LEU A 377 -17.23 9.43 -9.94
N LEU A 378 -17.01 9.57 -11.25
CA LEU A 378 -16.91 10.88 -11.90
C LEU A 378 -18.27 11.60 -12.02
N SER A 379 -19.37 10.87 -12.03
CA SER A 379 -20.73 11.42 -12.13
C SER A 379 -21.39 11.71 -10.78
N ASN A 380 -20.82 11.25 -9.66
CA ASN A 380 -21.46 11.35 -8.34
C ASN A 380 -20.42 11.65 -7.25
N SER A 381 -20.44 12.88 -6.72
CA SER A 381 -19.55 13.34 -5.65
C SER A 381 -19.82 12.67 -4.28
N SER A 382 -20.93 11.96 -4.09
CA SER A 382 -21.25 11.33 -2.79
C SER A 382 -20.31 10.19 -2.39
N TYR A 383 -19.42 9.75 -3.29
CA TYR A 383 -18.36 8.76 -2.99
C TYR A 383 -17.11 9.39 -2.35
N TYR A 384 -17.06 10.71 -2.27
CA TYR A 384 -15.93 11.47 -1.70
C TYR A 384 -16.22 12.09 -0.30
#